data_5978f8f69a7000c896bd8a0554d1c1c8
#
_entry.id   5978f8f69a7000c896bd8a0554d1c1c8
#
_cell.length_a   1.000
_cell.length_b   1.000
_cell.length_c   1.000
_cell.angle_alpha   90.00
_cell.angle_beta   90.00
_cell.angle_gamma   90.00
#
_symmetry.space_group_name_H-M   'P 1'
#
loop_
_entity.id
_entity.type
_entity.pdbx_description
1 polymer ?
#
loop_
_entity_poly.entity_id
_entity_poly.type
_entity_poly.pdbx_seq_one_letter_code
_entity_poly.pdbx_strand_id
1 'polypeptide(L)'
;MERIICVIGNKGGTGKTSITHMLCHGLGLLGKRSIAVLTDTAREPLSRGIRRYTPLDGRSPEKLKEIVARLESRPNWLGVIDGGGNRPAMDKKFYEMSNLVLLPLRESHEDIRTVRDDLDAFPDAYGIPSQWPTNPWQQMAAERTLDEMMQDYRPRLLDPVYSISASKLLLEDQVKPDLPTMLNNICRGLAWQVLERLNLPEEE
;
A
#
# COMPACT_ATOMS: atom_id res chain seq x y z
N MET A 1 0.17 -3.99 -20.59
CA MET A 1 -0.75 -4.04 -19.46
C MET A 1 -0.09 -3.26 -18.35
N GLU A 2 -0.61 -2.09 -18.05
CA GLU A 2 -0.08 -1.21 -17.01
C GLU A 2 -0.27 -1.86 -15.65
N ARG A 3 0.70 -1.73 -14.75
CA ARG A 3 0.69 -2.39 -13.45
C ARG A 3 1.06 -1.39 -12.36
N ILE A 4 0.21 -0.36 -12.26
CA ILE A 4 0.35 0.70 -11.29
C ILE A 4 -0.64 0.48 -10.15
N ILE A 5 -0.10 0.41 -8.96
CA ILE A 5 -0.85 0.33 -7.71
C ILE A 5 -0.67 1.66 -6.98
N CYS A 6 -1.75 2.29 -6.54
CA CYS A 6 -1.65 3.51 -5.74
C CYS A 6 -2.15 3.25 -4.33
N VAL A 7 -1.37 3.67 -3.34
CA VAL A 7 -1.74 3.66 -1.93
C VAL A 7 -2.05 5.09 -1.53
N ILE A 8 -3.33 5.44 -1.49
CA ILE A 8 -3.84 6.81 -1.32
C ILE A 8 -4.82 6.90 -0.13
N GLY A 9 -5.39 8.05 0.09
CA GLY A 9 -6.44 8.33 1.08
C GLY A 9 -6.21 9.63 1.82
N ASN A 10 -7.32 10.29 2.15
CA ASN A 10 -7.33 11.65 2.68
C ASN A 10 -6.80 11.75 4.13
N LYS A 11 -6.80 10.66 4.90
CA LYS A 11 -6.36 10.68 6.29
C LYS A 11 -4.85 10.53 6.43
N GLY A 12 -4.22 11.40 7.22
CA GLY A 12 -2.83 11.26 7.64
C GLY A 12 -2.62 10.14 8.68
N GLY A 13 -1.46 9.47 8.65
CA GLY A 13 -1.10 8.47 9.68
C GLY A 13 -1.72 7.09 9.53
N THR A 14 -2.50 6.82 8.49
CA THR A 14 -3.13 5.50 8.23
C THR A 14 -2.16 4.42 7.73
N GLY A 15 -0.87 4.72 7.60
CA GLY A 15 0.13 3.73 7.23
C GLY A 15 0.41 3.61 5.73
N LYS A 16 -0.01 4.55 4.89
CA LYS A 16 0.21 4.51 3.42
C LYS A 16 1.65 4.17 3.04
N THR A 17 2.61 4.91 3.54
CA THR A 17 4.04 4.66 3.29
C THR A 17 4.47 3.26 3.76
N SER A 18 4.05 2.83 4.95
CA SER A 18 4.38 1.51 5.47
C SER A 18 3.80 0.41 4.58
N ILE A 19 2.53 0.52 4.18
CA ILE A 19 1.86 -0.41 3.26
C ILE A 19 2.60 -0.45 1.91
N THR A 20 2.96 0.71 1.35
CA THR A 20 3.73 0.78 0.09
C THR A 20 5.03 -0.02 0.17
N HIS A 21 5.83 0.19 1.23
CA HIS A 21 7.11 -0.51 1.38
C HIS A 21 6.93 -1.99 1.74
N MET A 22 5.94 -2.35 2.56
CA MET A 22 5.60 -3.75 2.87
C MET A 22 5.14 -4.49 1.62
N LEU A 23 4.28 -3.88 0.80
CA LEU A 23 3.82 -4.45 -0.45
C LEU A 23 4.99 -4.68 -1.43
N CYS A 24 5.82 -3.66 -1.65
CA CYS A 24 6.98 -3.81 -2.53
C CYS A 24 7.98 -4.88 -2.05
N HIS A 25 8.20 -4.97 -0.73
CA HIS A 25 9.03 -6.02 -0.15
C HIS A 25 8.41 -7.40 -0.37
N GLY A 26 7.11 -7.55 -0.12
CA GLY A 26 6.37 -8.79 -0.33
C GLY A 26 6.38 -9.24 -1.79
N LEU A 27 6.17 -8.33 -2.74
CA LEU A 27 6.31 -8.59 -4.17
C LEU A 27 7.71 -9.13 -4.50
N GLY A 28 8.76 -8.53 -3.94
CA GLY A 28 10.13 -9.02 -4.10
C GLY A 28 10.38 -10.39 -3.47
N LEU A 29 9.69 -10.75 -2.37
CA LEU A 29 9.72 -12.10 -1.78
C LEU A 29 9.04 -13.14 -2.66
N LEU A 30 8.08 -12.73 -3.49
CA LEU A 30 7.38 -13.54 -4.49
C LEU A 30 8.06 -13.50 -5.88
N GLY A 31 9.31 -13.02 -5.95
CA GLY A 31 10.06 -12.96 -7.21
C GLY A 31 9.63 -11.85 -8.18
N LYS A 32 8.65 -11.04 -7.83
CA LYS A 32 8.17 -9.95 -8.69
C LYS A 32 9.07 -8.71 -8.58
N ARG A 33 9.33 -8.05 -9.70
CA ARG A 33 10.10 -6.80 -9.73
C ARG A 33 9.17 -5.62 -9.44
N SER A 34 9.53 -4.81 -8.45
CA SER A 34 8.71 -3.65 -8.07
C SER A 34 9.52 -2.40 -7.78
N ILE A 35 8.85 -1.26 -7.92
CA ILE A 35 9.35 0.05 -7.50
C ILE A 35 8.36 0.68 -6.51
N ALA A 36 8.89 1.31 -5.47
CA ALA A 36 8.13 2.16 -4.56
C ALA A 36 8.37 3.61 -4.93
N VAL A 37 7.32 4.33 -5.33
CA VAL A 37 7.41 5.71 -5.79
C VAL A 37 6.94 6.65 -4.68
N LEU A 38 7.87 7.39 -4.09
CA LEU A 38 7.56 8.41 -3.10
C LEU A 38 7.04 9.68 -3.77
N THR A 39 5.85 10.13 -3.39
CA THR A 39 5.28 11.41 -3.85
C THR A 39 5.07 12.42 -2.71
N ASP A 40 5.27 12.02 -1.47
CA ASP A 40 5.15 12.89 -0.30
C ASP A 40 6.39 13.80 -0.18
N THR A 41 6.18 15.10 -0.38
CA THR A 41 7.26 16.12 -0.31
C THR A 41 7.79 16.38 1.10
N ALA A 42 7.09 15.92 2.13
CA ALA A 42 7.53 16.04 3.52
C ALA A 42 8.52 14.95 3.93
N ARG A 43 8.82 13.99 3.04
CA ARG A 43 9.72 12.87 3.30
C ARG A 43 10.93 12.88 2.40
N GLU A 44 12.04 12.34 2.89
CA GLU A 44 13.21 12.07 2.07
C GLU A 44 13.11 10.69 1.41
N PRO A 45 13.56 10.56 0.14
CA PRO A 45 13.61 9.28 -0.55
C PRO A 45 14.58 8.33 0.13
N LEU A 46 14.19 7.07 0.22
CA LEU A 46 15.05 6.02 0.74
C LEU A 46 16.07 5.56 -0.31
N SER A 47 17.27 5.16 0.13
CA SER A 47 18.24 4.53 -0.74
C SER A 47 17.78 3.14 -1.17
N ARG A 48 18.24 2.67 -2.33
CA ARG A 48 17.97 1.30 -2.79
C ARG A 48 18.61 0.27 -1.86
N GLY A 49 19.87 0.44 -1.51
CA GLY A 49 20.60 -0.52 -0.70
C GLY A 49 20.41 -1.97 -1.18
N ILE A 50 20.16 -2.88 -0.23
CA ILE A 50 19.90 -4.30 -0.47
C ILE A 50 18.39 -4.64 -0.56
N ARG A 51 17.52 -3.65 -0.72
CA ARG A 51 16.07 -3.87 -0.79
C ARG A 51 15.70 -4.78 -1.96
N ARG A 52 14.65 -5.58 -1.80
CA ARG A 52 14.09 -6.44 -2.86
C ARG A 52 13.28 -5.66 -3.91
N TYR A 53 13.19 -4.35 -3.77
CA TYR A 53 12.51 -3.40 -4.66
C TYR A 53 13.34 -2.14 -4.82
N THR A 54 12.97 -1.28 -5.76
CA THR A 54 13.69 -0.02 -5.99
C THR A 54 12.83 1.16 -5.52
N PRO A 55 13.22 1.89 -4.46
CA PRO A 55 12.58 3.16 -4.12
C PRO A 55 12.99 4.23 -5.13
N LEU A 56 12.02 5.05 -5.57
CA LEU A 56 12.23 6.15 -6.50
C LEU A 56 11.58 7.43 -5.97
N ASP A 57 12.22 8.56 -6.26
CA ASP A 57 11.70 9.89 -5.96
C ASP A 57 10.77 10.38 -7.07
N GLY A 58 9.47 10.36 -6.80
CA GLY A 58 8.40 10.86 -7.66
C GLY A 58 7.75 12.15 -7.16
N ARG A 59 8.44 12.93 -6.29
CA ARG A 59 7.88 14.15 -5.67
C ARG A 59 7.67 15.30 -6.66
N SER A 60 8.38 15.35 -7.78
CA SER A 60 8.06 16.29 -8.85
C SER A 60 7.16 15.67 -9.91
N PRO A 61 6.22 16.42 -10.51
CA PRO A 61 5.34 15.92 -11.55
C PRO A 61 6.08 15.35 -12.76
N GLU A 62 7.22 15.97 -13.14
CA GLU A 62 8.04 15.56 -14.27
C GLU A 62 8.68 14.21 -14.02
N LYS A 63 9.29 14.02 -12.82
CA LYS A 63 9.87 12.72 -12.42
C LYS A 63 8.82 11.63 -12.34
N LEU A 64 7.66 11.94 -11.76
CA LEU A 64 6.56 10.97 -11.67
C LEU A 64 6.12 10.52 -13.07
N LYS A 65 5.91 11.46 -14.00
CA LYS A 65 5.55 11.17 -15.39
C LYS A 65 6.61 10.30 -16.08
N GLU A 66 7.90 10.60 -15.87
CA GLU A 66 9.00 9.80 -16.41
C GLU A 66 9.00 8.36 -15.85
N ILE A 67 8.77 8.19 -14.53
CA ILE A 67 8.70 6.89 -13.88
C ILE A 67 7.55 6.06 -14.46
N VAL A 68 6.37 6.67 -14.61
CA VAL A 68 5.18 6.01 -15.17
C VAL A 68 5.45 5.56 -16.61
N ALA A 69 5.96 6.42 -17.46
CA ALA A 69 6.30 6.09 -18.85
C ALA A 69 7.33 4.95 -18.94
N ARG A 70 8.29 4.91 -18.02
CA ARG A 70 9.25 3.80 -17.94
C ARG A 70 8.63 2.48 -17.48
N LEU A 71 7.63 2.53 -16.61
CA LEU A 71 6.86 1.33 -16.18
C LEU A 71 6.07 0.75 -17.34
N GLU A 72 5.41 1.59 -18.13
CA GLU A 72 4.67 1.19 -19.33
C GLU A 72 5.53 0.39 -20.31
N SER A 73 6.81 0.76 -20.45
CA SER A 73 7.77 0.05 -21.32
C SER A 73 8.33 -1.24 -20.71
N ARG A 74 7.95 -1.61 -19.47
CA ARG A 74 8.49 -2.76 -18.73
C ARG A 74 7.39 -3.67 -18.20
N PRO A 75 6.83 -4.59 -19.00
CA PRO A 75 5.62 -5.36 -18.66
C PRO A 75 5.77 -6.24 -17.39
N ASN A 76 7.00 -6.57 -16.98
CA ASN A 76 7.28 -7.42 -15.82
C ASN A 76 7.58 -6.63 -14.53
N TRP A 77 7.34 -5.32 -14.52
CA TRP A 77 7.54 -4.48 -13.37
C TRP A 77 6.21 -3.99 -12.81
N LEU A 78 6.14 -3.87 -11.48
CA LEU A 78 5.02 -3.30 -10.75
C LEU A 78 5.44 -1.96 -10.13
N GLY A 79 4.65 -0.92 -10.33
CA GLY A 79 4.82 0.37 -9.68
C GLY A 79 3.86 0.49 -8.50
N VAL A 80 4.36 0.80 -7.31
CA VAL A 80 3.54 1.11 -6.13
C VAL A 80 3.79 2.56 -5.75
N ILE A 81 2.77 3.41 -5.90
CA ILE A 81 2.85 4.84 -5.64
C ILE A 81 2.35 5.13 -4.23
N ASP A 82 3.21 5.73 -3.39
CA ASP A 82 2.83 6.30 -2.10
C ASP A 82 2.21 7.69 -2.33
N GLY A 83 0.91 7.79 -2.26
CA GLY A 83 0.15 9.00 -2.55
C GLY A 83 0.32 10.12 -1.54
N GLY A 84 0.96 9.85 -0.37
CA GLY A 84 1.02 10.83 0.72
C GLY A 84 -0.34 11.02 1.39
N GLY A 85 -0.52 12.09 2.14
CA GLY A 85 -1.77 12.37 2.86
C GLY A 85 -2.39 13.71 2.52
N ASN A 86 -3.71 13.81 2.67
CA ASN A 86 -4.48 15.05 2.57
C ASN A 86 -4.30 15.81 1.24
N ARG A 87 -4.38 15.06 0.11
CA ARG A 87 -4.23 15.62 -1.25
C ARG A 87 -5.33 15.14 -2.21
N PRO A 88 -6.63 15.46 -1.97
CA PRO A 88 -7.76 14.89 -2.72
C PRO A 88 -7.65 15.02 -4.25
N ALA A 89 -7.17 16.18 -4.73
CA ALA A 89 -6.97 16.41 -6.17
C ALA A 89 -5.88 15.52 -6.79
N MET A 90 -4.84 15.16 -6.01
CA MET A 90 -3.82 14.21 -6.45
C MET A 90 -4.32 12.77 -6.35
N ASP A 91 -5.05 12.44 -5.30
CA ASP A 91 -5.63 11.10 -5.11
C ASP A 91 -6.55 10.74 -6.28
N LYS A 92 -7.36 11.69 -6.78
CA LYS A 92 -8.16 11.50 -7.99
C LYS A 92 -7.30 11.19 -9.22
N LYS A 93 -6.19 11.93 -9.42
CA LYS A 93 -5.27 11.66 -10.54
C LYS A 93 -4.60 10.29 -10.40
N PHE A 94 -4.21 9.91 -9.18
CA PHE A 94 -3.65 8.58 -8.91
C PHE A 94 -4.67 7.47 -9.17
N TYR A 95 -5.95 7.67 -8.80
CA TYR A 95 -7.01 6.73 -9.13
C TYR A 95 -7.17 6.55 -10.64
N GLU A 96 -7.25 7.64 -11.40
CA GLU A 96 -7.44 7.62 -12.85
C GLU A 96 -6.28 6.92 -13.62
N MET A 97 -5.06 6.92 -13.07
CA MET A 97 -3.88 6.33 -13.72
C MET A 97 -3.52 4.93 -13.22
N SER A 98 -4.18 4.43 -12.17
CA SER A 98 -3.82 3.15 -11.54
C SER A 98 -4.71 2.00 -11.98
N ASN A 99 -4.16 0.79 -11.89
CA ASN A 99 -4.91 -0.45 -12.10
C ASN A 99 -5.53 -0.96 -10.81
N LEU A 100 -4.99 -0.54 -9.67
CA LEU A 100 -5.50 -0.89 -8.35
C LEU A 100 -5.22 0.24 -7.38
N VAL A 101 -6.24 0.61 -6.62
CA VAL A 101 -6.15 1.60 -5.54
C VAL A 101 -6.36 0.94 -4.20
N LEU A 102 -5.49 1.24 -3.26
CA LEU A 102 -5.49 0.75 -1.89
C LEU A 102 -5.67 1.93 -0.92
N LEU A 103 -6.64 1.81 -0.02
CA LEU A 103 -7.05 2.83 0.95
C LEU A 103 -6.80 2.30 2.37
N PRO A 104 -5.63 2.55 2.98
CA PRO A 104 -5.33 2.10 4.33
C PRO A 104 -6.20 2.83 5.37
N LEU A 105 -6.77 2.07 6.31
CA LEU A 105 -7.57 2.56 7.43
C LEU A 105 -7.11 1.90 8.74
N ARG A 106 -7.29 2.61 9.85
CA ARG A 106 -7.14 2.06 11.20
C ARG A 106 -8.51 1.79 11.80
N GLU A 107 -8.54 1.17 12.97
CA GLU A 107 -9.76 0.78 13.68
C GLU A 107 -10.59 1.96 14.23
N SER A 108 -10.12 3.21 14.10
CA SER A 108 -10.87 4.36 14.61
C SER A 108 -12.11 4.67 13.76
N HIS A 109 -13.21 5.04 14.40
CA HIS A 109 -14.44 5.45 13.72
C HIS A 109 -14.22 6.56 12.68
N GLU A 110 -13.31 7.49 12.96
CA GLU A 110 -12.99 8.59 12.05
C GLU A 110 -12.26 8.11 10.79
N ASP A 111 -11.27 7.21 10.96
CA ASP A 111 -10.52 6.64 9.83
C ASP A 111 -11.47 5.81 8.94
N ILE A 112 -12.33 4.99 9.56
CA ILE A 112 -13.33 4.17 8.86
C ILE A 112 -14.30 5.04 8.07
N ARG A 113 -14.83 6.11 8.67
CA ARG A 113 -15.72 7.05 7.97
C ARG A 113 -15.04 7.68 6.77
N THR A 114 -13.81 8.17 6.95
CA THR A 114 -13.05 8.79 5.85
C THR A 114 -12.83 7.81 4.70
N VAL A 115 -12.50 6.55 4.99
CA VAL A 115 -12.27 5.55 3.94
C VAL A 115 -13.59 5.12 3.29
N ARG A 116 -14.72 5.13 3.96
CA ARG A 116 -16.03 4.94 3.32
C ARG A 116 -16.28 6.01 2.26
N ASP A 117 -16.07 7.27 2.62
CA ASP A 117 -16.21 8.40 1.68
C ASP A 117 -15.25 8.25 0.48
N ASP A 118 -14.01 7.80 0.73
CA ASP A 118 -13.04 7.52 -0.33
C ASP A 118 -13.47 6.30 -1.19
N LEU A 119 -14.05 5.24 -0.60
CA LEU A 119 -14.58 4.08 -1.34
C LEU A 119 -15.79 4.44 -2.21
N ASP A 120 -16.63 5.37 -1.76
CA ASP A 120 -17.74 5.90 -2.57
C ASP A 120 -17.22 6.73 -3.74
N ALA A 121 -16.17 7.53 -3.52
CA ALA A 121 -15.54 8.34 -4.55
C ALA A 121 -14.73 7.51 -5.57
N PHE A 122 -14.22 6.35 -5.16
CA PHE A 122 -13.36 5.45 -5.95
C PHE A 122 -13.94 4.03 -5.99
N PRO A 123 -14.90 3.74 -6.89
CA PRO A 123 -15.65 2.48 -6.92
C PRO A 123 -14.81 1.21 -7.03
N ASP A 124 -13.65 1.27 -7.70
CA ASP A 124 -12.75 0.13 -7.90
C ASP A 124 -11.62 0.05 -6.86
N ALA A 125 -11.63 0.92 -5.84
CA ALA A 125 -10.64 0.89 -4.78
C ALA A 125 -10.94 -0.16 -3.71
N TYR A 126 -9.89 -0.60 -3.00
CA TYR A 126 -9.97 -1.55 -1.88
C TYR A 126 -9.47 -0.93 -0.60
N GLY A 127 -10.22 -1.10 0.48
CA GLY A 127 -9.79 -0.73 1.83
C GLY A 127 -8.81 -1.76 2.39
N ILE A 128 -7.79 -1.30 3.11
CA ILE A 128 -6.86 -2.16 3.84
C ILE A 128 -6.90 -1.79 5.32
N PRO A 129 -7.45 -2.65 6.21
CA PRO A 129 -7.24 -2.49 7.64
C PRO A 129 -5.74 -2.56 7.94
N SER A 130 -5.15 -1.44 8.35
CA SER A 130 -3.72 -1.27 8.54
C SER A 130 -3.39 -0.98 9.99
N GLN A 131 -2.17 -1.30 10.42
CA GLN A 131 -1.78 -1.18 11.82
C GLN A 131 -2.78 -1.89 12.76
N TRP A 132 -3.34 -3.00 12.28
CA TRP A 132 -4.40 -3.72 12.98
C TRP A 132 -3.91 -4.27 14.30
N PRO A 133 -4.71 -4.24 15.36
CA PRO A 133 -4.27 -4.69 16.68
C PRO A 133 -3.90 -6.18 16.68
N THR A 134 -2.88 -6.52 17.46
CA THR A 134 -2.44 -7.92 17.67
C THR A 134 -3.01 -8.53 18.94
N ASN A 135 -3.54 -7.72 19.85
CA ASN A 135 -4.20 -8.19 21.05
C ASN A 135 -5.61 -8.71 20.73
N PRO A 136 -6.01 -9.93 21.12
CA PRO A 136 -7.30 -10.52 20.76
C PRO A 136 -8.52 -9.69 21.17
N TRP A 137 -8.50 -9.05 22.33
CA TRP A 137 -9.59 -8.20 22.79
C TRP A 137 -9.74 -6.94 21.92
N GLN A 138 -8.64 -6.33 21.55
CA GLN A 138 -8.64 -5.18 20.64
C GLN A 138 -9.06 -5.60 19.24
N GLN A 139 -8.64 -6.78 18.76
CA GLN A 139 -9.08 -7.32 17.47
C GLN A 139 -10.61 -7.49 17.45
N MET A 140 -11.19 -8.13 18.48
CA MET A 140 -12.64 -8.30 18.55
C MET A 140 -13.40 -6.97 18.53
N ALA A 141 -12.90 -5.96 19.26
CA ALA A 141 -13.50 -4.63 19.26
C ALA A 141 -13.37 -3.94 17.90
N ALA A 142 -12.21 -4.03 17.26
CA ALA A 142 -11.95 -3.46 15.94
C ALA A 142 -12.79 -4.14 14.84
N GLU A 143 -12.88 -5.48 14.85
CA GLU A 143 -13.73 -6.25 13.93
C GLU A 143 -15.20 -5.87 14.08
N ARG A 144 -15.69 -5.76 15.31
CA ARG A 144 -17.07 -5.32 15.55
C ARG A 144 -17.33 -3.93 14.98
N THR A 145 -16.43 -2.98 15.20
CA THR A 145 -16.56 -1.63 14.64
C THR A 145 -16.55 -1.67 13.12
N LEU A 146 -15.68 -2.50 12.54
CA LEU A 146 -15.58 -2.66 11.11
C LEU A 146 -16.86 -3.29 10.52
N ASP A 147 -17.45 -4.32 11.20
CA ASP A 147 -18.72 -4.92 10.79
C ASP A 147 -19.87 -3.92 10.86
N GLU A 148 -19.97 -3.15 11.94
CA GLU A 148 -21.03 -2.16 12.12
C GLU A 148 -20.97 -1.02 11.09
N MET A 149 -19.78 -0.60 10.68
CA MET A 149 -19.60 0.58 9.83
C MET A 149 -19.33 0.26 8.35
N MET A 150 -18.84 -0.93 8.02
CA MET A 150 -18.32 -1.30 6.69
C MET A 150 -19.02 -2.53 6.10
N GLN A 151 -20.20 -2.92 6.59
CA GLN A 151 -20.92 -4.12 6.14
C GLN A 151 -21.06 -4.16 4.61
N ASP A 152 -21.50 -3.06 4.00
CA ASP A 152 -21.72 -2.97 2.55
C ASP A 152 -20.41 -2.94 1.74
N TYR A 153 -19.29 -2.63 2.40
CA TYR A 153 -17.97 -2.52 1.77
C TYR A 153 -17.10 -3.76 2.01
N ARG A 154 -17.58 -4.77 2.79
CA ARG A 154 -16.79 -5.98 3.12
C ARG A 154 -16.16 -6.66 1.89
N PRO A 155 -16.86 -6.80 0.73
CA PRO A 155 -16.25 -7.39 -0.47
C PRO A 155 -15.07 -6.59 -1.04
N ARG A 156 -14.95 -5.33 -0.64
CA ARG A 156 -13.89 -4.41 -1.04
C ARG A 156 -12.86 -4.16 0.05
N LEU A 157 -12.82 -4.99 1.08
CA LEU A 157 -11.77 -4.97 2.09
C LEU A 157 -10.79 -6.12 1.85
N LEU A 158 -9.51 -5.81 2.00
CA LEU A 158 -8.45 -6.81 2.09
C LEU A 158 -8.31 -7.29 3.55
N ASP A 159 -7.60 -8.40 3.75
CA ASP A 159 -7.29 -8.87 5.08
C ASP A 159 -6.41 -7.88 5.85
N PRO A 160 -6.55 -7.83 7.18
CA PRO A 160 -5.83 -6.88 7.99
C PRO A 160 -4.30 -7.04 7.95
N VAL A 161 -3.61 -5.91 7.85
CA VAL A 161 -2.16 -5.82 8.05
C VAL A 161 -1.89 -5.44 9.50
N TYR A 162 -1.42 -6.41 10.27
CA TYR A 162 -1.20 -6.27 11.70
C TYR A 162 -0.08 -5.29 12.04
N SER A 163 -0.26 -4.59 13.17
CA SER A 163 0.73 -3.67 13.73
C SER A 163 1.91 -4.45 14.28
N ILE A 164 3.07 -4.31 13.63
CA ILE A 164 4.33 -4.86 14.11
C ILE A 164 5.41 -3.79 14.09
N SER A 165 6.17 -3.68 15.17
CA SER A 165 7.26 -2.70 15.28
C SER A 165 8.35 -2.92 14.22
N ALA A 166 8.54 -4.15 13.77
CA ALA A 166 9.49 -4.52 12.73
C ALA A 166 9.20 -3.87 11.35
N SER A 167 7.98 -3.41 11.09
CA SER A 167 7.66 -2.71 9.82
C SER A 167 8.51 -1.45 9.61
N LYS A 168 8.94 -0.81 10.70
CA LYS A 168 9.83 0.37 10.66
C LYS A 168 11.19 0.07 10.03
N LEU A 169 11.67 -1.17 10.11
CA LEU A 169 12.92 -1.60 9.49
C LEU A 169 12.92 -1.40 7.97
N LEU A 170 11.75 -1.47 7.33
CA LEU A 170 11.63 -1.21 5.89
C LEU A 170 11.75 0.28 5.55
N LEU A 171 11.60 1.17 6.53
CA LEU A 171 11.69 2.62 6.36
C LEU A 171 13.07 3.19 6.78
N GLU A 172 13.98 2.34 7.27
CA GLU A 172 15.37 2.73 7.53
C GLU A 172 16.10 2.92 6.20
N ASP A 173 17.00 3.90 6.11
CA ASP A 173 17.77 4.13 4.89
C ASP A 173 18.62 2.91 4.51
N GLN A 174 19.21 2.25 5.49
CA GLN A 174 19.94 1.00 5.31
C GLN A 174 19.18 -0.18 5.90
N VAL A 175 18.46 -0.91 5.04
CA VAL A 175 17.76 -2.14 5.43
C VAL A 175 18.78 -3.24 5.73
N LYS A 176 18.57 -3.96 6.83
CA LYS A 176 19.37 -5.17 7.16
C LYS A 176 18.98 -6.34 6.26
N PRO A 177 19.92 -7.25 5.92
CA PRO A 177 19.64 -8.42 5.09
C PRO A 177 18.63 -9.37 5.74
N ASP A 178 18.70 -9.53 7.05
CA ASP A 178 17.90 -10.48 7.83
C ASP A 178 16.71 -9.78 8.50
N LEU A 179 15.64 -9.60 7.73
CA LEU A 179 14.38 -9.10 8.28
C LEU A 179 13.63 -10.23 9.02
N PRO A 180 12.91 -9.91 10.12
CA PRO A 180 12.17 -10.91 10.87
C PRO A 180 11.19 -11.71 10.01
N THR A 181 11.13 -13.03 10.23
CA THR A 181 10.24 -13.94 9.49
C THR A 181 8.78 -13.49 9.55
N MET A 182 8.33 -13.00 10.71
CA MET A 182 6.98 -12.46 10.87
C MET A 182 6.70 -11.30 9.92
N LEU A 183 7.64 -10.36 9.78
CA LEU A 183 7.52 -9.25 8.82
C LEU A 183 7.45 -9.77 7.38
N ASN A 184 8.33 -10.69 7.02
CA ASN A 184 8.35 -11.30 5.69
C ASN A 184 7.02 -12.00 5.37
N ASN A 185 6.44 -12.72 6.32
CA ASN A 185 5.15 -13.41 6.14
C ASN A 185 3.99 -12.43 5.93
N ILE A 186 3.91 -11.35 6.73
CA ILE A 186 2.89 -10.32 6.57
C ILE A 186 3.04 -9.62 5.21
N CYS A 187 4.26 -9.26 4.82
CA CYS A 187 4.52 -8.62 3.52
C CYS A 187 4.14 -9.54 2.35
N ARG A 188 4.45 -10.84 2.46
CA ARG A 188 4.09 -11.84 1.43
C ARG A 188 2.57 -12.01 1.34
N GLY A 189 1.86 -12.10 2.48
CA GLY A 189 0.40 -12.19 2.51
C GLY A 189 -0.27 -10.97 1.87
N LEU A 190 0.20 -9.76 2.19
CA LEU A 190 -0.28 -8.53 1.54
C LEU A 190 -0.04 -8.55 0.02
N ALA A 191 1.15 -8.96 -0.41
CA ALA A 191 1.47 -9.03 -1.84
C ALA A 191 0.60 -10.05 -2.58
N TRP A 192 0.31 -11.19 -1.97
CA TRP A 192 -0.61 -12.20 -2.50
C TRP A 192 -2.00 -11.64 -2.76
N GLN A 193 -2.62 -11.02 -1.78
CA GLN A 193 -3.94 -10.43 -1.91
C GLN A 193 -3.99 -9.39 -3.05
N VAL A 194 -2.94 -8.58 -3.17
CA VAL A 194 -2.84 -7.56 -4.22
C VAL A 194 -2.68 -8.19 -5.60
N LEU A 195 -1.87 -9.24 -5.75
CA LEU A 195 -1.70 -9.95 -7.02
C LEU A 195 -3.01 -10.63 -7.47
N GLU A 196 -3.78 -11.21 -6.55
CA GLU A 196 -5.10 -11.77 -6.83
C GLU A 196 -6.07 -10.70 -7.37
N ARG A 197 -6.08 -9.51 -6.78
CA ARG A 197 -6.94 -8.40 -7.24
C ARG A 197 -6.51 -7.85 -8.61
N LEU A 198 -5.24 -7.94 -8.93
CA LEU A 198 -4.72 -7.56 -10.26
C LEU A 198 -4.91 -8.68 -11.31
N ASN A 199 -5.46 -9.83 -10.95
CA ASN A 199 -5.58 -11.02 -11.82
C ASN A 199 -4.24 -11.38 -12.51
N LEU A 200 -3.13 -11.24 -11.78
CA LEU A 200 -1.82 -11.58 -12.30
C LEU A 200 -1.51 -13.05 -12.01
N PRO A 201 -1.18 -13.86 -13.04
CA PRO A 201 -0.85 -15.26 -12.83
C PRO A 201 0.42 -15.42 -11.98
N GLU A 202 0.45 -16.52 -11.24
CA GLU A 202 1.71 -17.03 -10.69
C GLU A 202 2.64 -17.35 -11.86
N GLU A 203 3.84 -16.83 -11.85
CA GLU A 203 4.90 -17.36 -12.71
C GLU A 203 5.41 -18.62 -12.02
N GLU A 204 5.27 -19.79 -12.69
CA GLU A 204 5.85 -21.06 -12.27
C GLU A 204 7.39 -21.00 -12.20
#